data_114ef5282559a459f707ecc456335e9a
#
_entry.id   114ef5282559a459f707ecc456335e9a
#
_cell.length_a   1.000
_cell.length_b   1.000
_cell.length_c   1.000
_cell.angle_alpha   90.00
_cell.angle_beta   90.00
_cell.angle_gamma   90.00
#
_symmetry.space_group_name_H-M   'P 1'
#
loop_
_entity.id
_entity.type
_entity.pdbx_description
1 polymer ?
#
loop_
_entity_poly.entity_id
_entity_poly.type
_entity_poly.pdbx_seq_one_letter_code
_entity_poly.pdbx_strand_id
1 'polypeptide(L)'
;LECVKSFAKPACVIVKHANPCGVAVSLDGIQAAYDLAYATDPESAFGGIIAFNRELDVATAQAIVDRQFVEVIIAPSVAEGVLEVTGAKKNVRVLVCGELPAIDARQSQLDYKRVNGGLLVQDQDLGMITKDDLKVVTKRAPTEQEIDDMIFAWKVAKYVKSNAIVYAKNRQTIGVGAGQMSRVNSARIAAIKAEPVSYTHLTLPT
;
A
#
# COMPACT_ATOMS: atom_id res chain seq x y z
N LEU A 1 7.69 -3.32 1.27
CA LEU A 1 7.52 -4.07 2.52
C LEU A 1 7.12 -3.15 3.68
N GLU A 2 7.79 -2.02 3.92
CA GLU A 2 7.53 -1.15 5.08
C GLU A 2 6.09 -0.62 5.14
N CYS A 3 5.47 -0.33 4.00
CA CYS A 3 4.08 0.08 3.94
C CYS A 3 3.13 -1.00 4.50
N VAL A 4 3.28 -2.26 4.08
CA VAL A 4 2.39 -3.34 4.53
C VAL A 4 2.56 -3.67 6.02
N LYS A 5 3.76 -3.45 6.57
CA LYS A 5 4.03 -3.57 8.02
C LYS A 5 3.25 -2.57 8.89
N SER A 6 2.71 -1.51 8.29
CA SER A 6 1.94 -0.48 9.01
C SER A 6 0.51 -0.92 9.36
N PHE A 7 0.10 -2.11 8.94
CA PHE A 7 -1.24 -2.63 9.14
C PHE A 7 -1.25 -3.87 10.01
N ALA A 8 -2.08 -3.85 11.07
CA ALA A 8 -2.24 -4.99 11.98
C ALA A 8 -3.17 -6.09 11.43
N LYS A 9 -4.08 -5.74 10.54
CA LYS A 9 -5.01 -6.66 9.88
C LYS A 9 -4.43 -7.15 8.55
N PRO A 10 -4.97 -8.24 7.95
CA PRO A 10 -4.49 -8.71 6.65
C PRO A 10 -4.50 -7.59 5.62
N ALA A 11 -3.36 -7.37 4.97
CA ALA A 11 -3.15 -6.25 4.07
C ALA A 11 -2.36 -6.66 2.83
N CYS A 12 -2.65 -5.97 1.73
CA CYS A 12 -1.92 -6.05 0.48
C CYS A 12 -1.45 -4.66 0.05
N VAL A 13 -0.22 -4.57 -0.41
CA VAL A 13 0.36 -3.37 -1.02
C VAL A 13 0.93 -3.74 -2.37
N ILE A 14 0.42 -3.12 -3.43
CA ILE A 14 0.98 -3.23 -4.79
C ILE A 14 1.81 -1.98 -5.05
N VAL A 15 3.05 -2.19 -5.48
CA VAL A 15 4.04 -1.12 -5.70
C VAL A 15 4.49 -1.12 -7.15
N LYS A 16 4.53 0.06 -7.75
CA LYS A 16 5.12 0.30 -9.06
C LYS A 16 6.07 1.49 -8.99
N HIS A 17 7.30 1.30 -9.50
CA HIS A 17 8.34 2.34 -9.51
C HIS A 17 8.54 3.04 -8.14
N ALA A 18 8.61 2.21 -7.09
CA ALA A 18 8.79 2.61 -5.70
C ALA A 18 7.65 3.45 -5.08
N ASN A 19 6.45 3.45 -5.68
CA ASN A 19 5.25 4.04 -5.10
C ASN A 19 4.16 2.98 -4.93
N PRO A 20 3.44 2.96 -3.82
CA PRO A 20 2.18 2.23 -3.72
C PRO A 20 1.20 2.74 -4.79
N CYS A 21 0.69 1.83 -5.62
CA CYS A 21 -0.36 2.13 -6.60
C CYS A 21 -1.70 1.52 -6.20
N GLY A 22 -1.69 0.54 -5.30
CA GLY A 22 -2.89 -0.04 -4.71
C GLY A 22 -2.59 -0.59 -3.32
N VAL A 23 -3.39 -0.21 -2.33
CA VAL A 23 -3.27 -0.68 -0.95
C VAL A 23 -4.66 -0.99 -0.40
N ALA A 24 -4.80 -2.12 0.27
CA ALA A 24 -6.03 -2.43 0.96
C ALA A 24 -5.79 -3.30 2.20
N VAL A 25 -6.74 -3.21 3.13
CA VAL A 25 -6.85 -4.04 4.32
C VAL A 25 -8.21 -4.71 4.31
N SER A 26 -8.25 -6.04 4.49
CA SER A 26 -9.49 -6.79 4.58
C SER A 26 -9.49 -7.76 5.75
N LEU A 27 -10.65 -7.89 6.41
CA LEU A 27 -10.85 -8.91 7.44
C LEU A 27 -11.13 -10.30 6.86
N ASP A 28 -11.47 -10.36 5.57
CA ASP A 28 -11.77 -11.60 4.84
C ASP A 28 -10.49 -12.30 4.32
N GLY A 29 -9.32 -11.78 4.69
CA GLY A 29 -8.03 -12.39 4.35
C GLY A 29 -7.23 -11.63 3.29
N ILE A 30 -6.07 -12.21 2.93
CA ILE A 30 -5.12 -11.55 2.02
C ILE A 30 -5.59 -11.55 0.57
N GLN A 31 -6.36 -12.54 0.14
CA GLN A 31 -6.91 -12.56 -1.22
C GLN A 31 -7.88 -11.39 -1.43
N ALA A 32 -8.81 -11.18 -0.48
CA ALA A 32 -9.72 -10.04 -0.53
C ALA A 32 -8.97 -8.70 -0.46
N ALA A 33 -7.90 -8.61 0.37
CA ALA A 33 -7.05 -7.45 0.39
C ALA A 33 -6.33 -7.21 -0.95
N TYR A 34 -5.86 -8.29 -1.62
CA TYR A 34 -5.29 -8.20 -2.97
C TYR A 34 -6.30 -7.73 -4.00
N ASP A 35 -7.51 -8.30 -4.00
CA ASP A 35 -8.57 -7.93 -4.94
C ASP A 35 -8.89 -6.44 -4.85
N LEU A 36 -9.03 -5.91 -3.65
CA LEU A 36 -9.27 -4.50 -3.39
C LEU A 36 -8.07 -3.62 -3.79
N ALA A 37 -6.85 -4.02 -3.44
CA ALA A 37 -5.64 -3.29 -3.80
C ALA A 37 -5.44 -3.23 -5.32
N TYR A 38 -5.67 -4.34 -6.02
CA TYR A 38 -5.60 -4.42 -7.47
C TYR A 38 -6.63 -3.51 -8.15
N ALA A 39 -7.87 -3.48 -7.61
CA ALA A 39 -8.94 -2.66 -8.15
C ALA A 39 -8.66 -1.14 -8.11
N THR A 40 -7.73 -0.68 -7.27
CA THR A 40 -7.32 0.73 -7.21
C THR A 40 -6.74 1.22 -8.53
N ASP A 41 -5.81 0.45 -9.12
CA ASP A 41 -5.12 0.84 -10.36
C ASP A 41 -4.58 -0.40 -11.08
N PRO A 42 -5.45 -1.16 -11.78
CA PRO A 42 -5.05 -2.38 -12.48
C PRO A 42 -3.98 -2.14 -13.54
N GLU A 43 -4.01 -0.97 -14.18
CA GLU A 43 -3.04 -0.59 -15.22
C GLU A 43 -1.63 -0.46 -14.65
N SER A 44 -1.50 0.27 -13.53
CA SER A 44 -0.20 0.44 -12.86
C SER A 44 0.27 -0.84 -12.13
N ALA A 45 -0.64 -1.72 -11.75
CA ALA A 45 -0.31 -2.99 -11.11
C ALA A 45 0.46 -3.95 -12.03
N PHE A 46 0.34 -3.80 -13.35
CA PHE A 46 1.05 -4.62 -14.32
C PHE A 46 2.59 -4.53 -14.14
N GLY A 47 3.25 -5.67 -13.95
CA GLY A 47 4.69 -5.73 -13.66
C GLY A 47 5.04 -5.11 -12.31
N GLY A 48 4.11 -5.09 -11.38
CA GLY A 48 4.31 -4.56 -10.05
C GLY A 48 4.95 -5.55 -9.08
N ILE A 49 5.19 -5.06 -7.87
CA ILE A 49 5.67 -5.80 -6.71
C ILE A 49 4.53 -5.86 -5.70
N ILE A 50 4.22 -7.04 -5.19
CA ILE A 50 3.12 -7.25 -4.26
C ILE A 50 3.67 -7.65 -2.90
N ALA A 51 3.25 -6.97 -1.84
CA ALA A 51 3.65 -7.28 -0.47
C ALA A 51 2.43 -7.60 0.39
N PHE A 52 2.56 -8.67 1.18
CA PHE A 52 1.57 -9.09 2.18
C PHE A 52 2.17 -9.05 3.59
N ASN A 53 1.31 -8.89 4.60
CA ASN A 53 1.69 -8.98 6.01
C ASN A 53 1.22 -10.28 6.68
N ARG A 54 0.77 -11.24 5.89
CA ARG A 54 0.38 -12.60 6.31
C ARG A 54 0.96 -13.61 5.33
N GLU A 55 0.91 -14.88 5.71
CA GLU A 55 1.28 -16.00 4.84
C GLU A 55 0.57 -15.89 3.49
N LEU A 56 1.33 -16.11 2.41
CA LEU A 56 0.77 -16.21 1.06
C LEU A 56 0.21 -17.63 0.87
N ASP A 57 -1.11 -17.74 0.68
CA ASP A 57 -1.78 -18.98 0.39
C ASP A 57 -1.85 -19.28 -1.13
N VAL A 58 -2.18 -20.53 -1.47
CA VAL A 58 -2.24 -21.00 -2.86
C VAL A 58 -3.32 -20.28 -3.66
N ALA A 59 -4.48 -20.04 -3.06
CA ALA A 59 -5.60 -19.38 -3.74
C ALA A 59 -5.24 -17.94 -4.13
N THR A 60 -4.60 -17.19 -3.22
CA THR A 60 -4.12 -15.85 -3.47
C THR A 60 -3.01 -15.84 -4.53
N ALA A 61 -2.06 -16.77 -4.45
CA ALA A 61 -0.99 -16.90 -5.45
C ALA A 61 -1.57 -17.17 -6.85
N GLN A 62 -2.55 -18.09 -6.95
CA GLN A 62 -3.24 -18.40 -8.20
C GLN A 62 -3.97 -17.18 -8.75
N ALA A 63 -4.74 -16.48 -7.91
CA ALA A 63 -5.46 -15.26 -8.31
C ALA A 63 -4.52 -14.18 -8.87
N ILE A 64 -3.32 -14.03 -8.30
CA ILE A 64 -2.32 -13.08 -8.77
C ILE A 64 -1.79 -13.48 -10.16
N VAL A 65 -1.31 -14.72 -10.33
CA VAL A 65 -0.67 -15.14 -11.59
C VAL A 65 -1.65 -15.29 -12.76
N ASP A 66 -2.94 -15.46 -12.47
CA ASP A 66 -3.98 -15.50 -13.49
C ASP A 66 -4.41 -14.09 -13.92
N ARG A 67 -4.35 -13.12 -13.02
CA ARG A 67 -4.88 -11.78 -13.25
C ARG A 67 -3.88 -10.81 -13.84
N GLN A 68 -2.62 -10.86 -13.38
CA GLN A 68 -1.62 -9.87 -13.80
C GLN A 68 -0.23 -10.47 -13.99
N PHE A 69 0.56 -9.81 -14.81
CA PHE A 69 2.01 -10.00 -14.76
C PHE A 69 2.55 -9.38 -13.47
N VAL A 70 3.28 -10.17 -12.68
CA VAL A 70 3.92 -9.77 -11.43
C VAL A 70 5.41 -10.10 -11.47
N GLU A 71 6.25 -9.20 -10.98
CA GLU A 71 7.69 -9.44 -10.94
C GLU A 71 8.14 -10.03 -9.60
N VAL A 72 7.58 -9.52 -8.50
CA VAL A 72 7.97 -9.93 -7.14
C VAL A 72 6.73 -10.03 -6.26
N ILE A 73 6.65 -11.11 -5.50
CA ILE A 73 5.70 -11.25 -4.38
C ILE A 73 6.54 -11.42 -3.11
N ILE A 74 6.23 -10.65 -2.06
CA ILE A 74 6.90 -10.77 -0.77
C ILE A 74 5.86 -10.99 0.34
N ALA A 75 6.12 -11.98 1.20
CA ALA A 75 5.26 -12.32 2.32
C ALA A 75 6.11 -12.84 3.49
N PRO A 76 5.56 -12.86 4.73
CA PRO A 76 6.23 -13.44 5.89
C PRO A 76 6.56 -14.93 5.71
N SER A 77 5.62 -15.68 5.16
CA SER A 77 5.74 -17.11 4.81
C SER A 77 4.89 -17.42 3.59
N VAL A 78 5.07 -18.63 3.04
CA VAL A 78 4.28 -19.14 1.93
C VAL A 78 3.77 -20.54 2.28
N ALA A 79 2.52 -20.83 1.94
CA ALA A 79 1.93 -22.15 2.11
C ALA A 79 2.52 -23.15 1.11
N GLU A 80 2.42 -24.44 1.43
CA GLU A 80 2.75 -25.54 0.53
C GLU A 80 1.95 -25.41 -0.78
N GLY A 81 2.59 -25.63 -1.93
CA GLY A 81 2.00 -25.49 -3.28
C GLY A 81 2.11 -24.09 -3.89
N VAL A 82 2.41 -23.03 -3.14
CA VAL A 82 2.55 -21.66 -3.70
C VAL A 82 3.67 -21.58 -4.72
N LEU A 83 4.81 -22.25 -4.47
CA LEU A 83 5.95 -22.22 -5.38
C LEU A 83 5.68 -22.98 -6.69
N GLU A 84 4.80 -23.98 -6.67
CA GLU A 84 4.36 -24.69 -7.89
C GLU A 84 3.52 -23.73 -8.78
N VAL A 85 2.57 -23.03 -8.17
CA VAL A 85 1.71 -22.05 -8.86
C VAL A 85 2.53 -20.91 -9.45
N THR A 86 3.38 -20.30 -8.66
CA THR A 86 4.18 -19.16 -9.10
C THR A 86 5.31 -19.55 -10.06
N GLY A 87 5.87 -20.75 -9.90
CA GLY A 87 6.91 -21.31 -10.76
C GLY A 87 6.45 -21.62 -12.19
N ALA A 88 5.14 -21.77 -12.42
CA ALA A 88 4.58 -21.91 -13.76
C ALA A 88 4.74 -20.64 -14.61
N LYS A 89 4.98 -19.50 -14.00
CA LYS A 89 5.23 -18.21 -14.68
C LYS A 89 6.71 -17.85 -14.59
N LYS A 90 7.38 -17.78 -15.74
CA LYS A 90 8.79 -17.34 -15.80
C LYS A 90 8.94 -15.93 -15.22
N ASN A 91 10.03 -15.72 -14.48
CA ASN A 91 10.43 -14.43 -13.92
C ASN A 91 9.62 -13.93 -12.70
N VAL A 92 8.66 -14.67 -12.17
CA VAL A 92 8.05 -14.34 -10.86
C VAL A 92 9.04 -14.73 -9.76
N ARG A 93 9.32 -13.80 -8.86
CA ARG A 93 10.18 -14.01 -7.70
C ARG A 93 9.34 -13.97 -6.44
N VAL A 94 9.39 -15.03 -5.65
CA VAL A 94 8.72 -15.09 -4.34
C VAL A 94 9.79 -14.92 -3.26
N LEU A 95 9.61 -13.89 -2.43
CA LEU A 95 10.51 -13.58 -1.32
C LEU A 95 9.80 -13.88 0.00
N VAL A 96 10.44 -14.68 0.84
CA VAL A 96 10.00 -14.95 2.22
C VAL A 96 10.83 -14.10 3.16
N CYS A 97 10.19 -13.18 3.90
CA CYS A 97 10.89 -12.22 4.74
C CYS A 97 10.85 -12.56 6.24
N GLY A 98 10.23 -13.68 6.63
CA GLY A 98 10.05 -14.06 8.03
C GLY A 98 8.95 -13.25 8.72
N GLU A 99 8.77 -13.51 10.01
CA GLU A 99 7.78 -12.79 10.83
C GLU A 99 8.00 -11.28 10.80
N LEU A 100 6.90 -10.56 10.67
CA LEU A 100 6.92 -9.11 10.75
C LEU A 100 6.63 -8.69 12.20
N PRO A 101 7.47 -7.83 12.81
CA PRO A 101 7.21 -7.37 14.15
C PRO A 101 5.89 -6.59 14.23
N ALA A 102 5.21 -6.69 15.35
CA ALA A 102 4.06 -5.86 15.65
C ALA A 102 4.42 -4.37 15.52
N ILE A 103 3.44 -3.53 15.21
CA ILE A 103 3.65 -2.10 14.89
C ILE A 103 4.34 -1.38 16.07
N ASP A 104 3.94 -1.71 17.28
CA ASP A 104 4.46 -1.17 18.54
C ASP A 104 5.79 -1.80 19.01
N ALA A 105 6.15 -2.95 18.44
CA ALA A 105 7.39 -3.67 18.73
C ALA A 105 8.53 -3.36 17.74
N ARG A 106 8.34 -2.40 16.83
CA ARG A 106 9.38 -2.02 15.87
C ARG A 106 10.56 -1.37 16.60
N GLN A 107 11.75 -1.90 16.34
CA GLN A 107 13.00 -1.29 16.81
C GLN A 107 13.46 -0.23 15.84
N SER A 108 14.01 0.88 16.39
CA SER A 108 14.65 1.89 15.58
C SER A 108 15.85 1.27 14.84
N GLN A 109 15.90 1.55 13.54
CA GLN A 109 16.98 1.17 12.66
C GLN A 109 17.52 2.41 11.96
N LEU A 110 18.73 2.32 11.41
CA LEU A 110 19.26 3.38 10.59
C LEU A 110 18.81 3.23 9.14
N ASP A 111 18.45 4.34 8.53
CA ASP A 111 18.18 4.44 7.10
C ASP A 111 19.42 5.00 6.41
N TYR A 112 19.84 4.36 5.31
CA TYR A 112 21.06 4.66 4.59
C TYR A 112 20.75 5.07 3.15
N LYS A 113 21.29 6.20 2.74
CA LYS A 113 21.23 6.62 1.34
C LYS A 113 22.63 6.90 0.82
N ARG A 114 23.06 6.16 -0.20
CA ARG A 114 24.33 6.41 -0.87
C ARG A 114 24.28 7.73 -1.62
N VAL A 115 25.30 8.55 -1.42
CA VAL A 115 25.55 9.79 -2.16
C VAL A 115 26.96 9.75 -2.76
N ASN A 116 27.28 10.72 -3.62
CA ASN A 116 28.65 10.81 -4.13
C ASN A 116 29.62 11.15 -2.99
N GLY A 117 30.62 10.29 -2.81
CA GLY A 117 31.65 10.45 -1.77
C GLY A 117 31.24 10.03 -0.36
N GLY A 118 30.06 9.42 -0.14
CA GLY A 118 29.67 9.01 1.20
C GLY A 118 28.29 8.40 1.33
N LEU A 119 27.78 8.40 2.55
CA LEU A 119 26.44 7.93 2.93
C LEU A 119 25.73 9.03 3.73
N LEU A 120 24.45 9.25 3.42
CA LEU A 120 23.54 9.88 4.36
C LEU A 120 22.99 8.81 5.29
N VAL A 121 23.03 9.07 6.59
CA VAL A 121 22.56 8.17 7.63
C VAL A 121 21.61 8.93 8.53
N GLN A 122 20.45 8.34 8.78
CA GLN A 122 19.45 8.91 9.67
C GLN A 122 18.70 7.80 10.40
N ASP A 123 18.01 8.15 11.48
CA ASP A 123 17.06 7.24 12.10
C ASP A 123 15.91 6.95 11.16
N GLN A 124 15.46 5.69 11.13
CA GLN A 124 14.25 5.31 10.40
C GLN A 124 13.04 6.04 11.00
N ASP A 125 12.20 6.62 10.15
CA ASP A 125 10.94 7.21 10.59
C ASP A 125 9.92 6.13 10.98
N LEU A 126 9.77 5.91 12.28
CA LEU A 126 8.78 4.99 12.87
C LEU A 126 7.48 5.71 13.29
N GLY A 127 7.38 7.03 13.09
CA GLY A 127 6.23 7.83 13.49
C GLY A 127 4.92 7.31 12.88
N MET A 128 3.92 7.10 13.73
CA MET A 128 2.56 6.71 13.38
C MET A 128 1.59 7.56 14.19
N ILE A 129 0.51 7.99 13.54
CA ILE A 129 -0.60 8.67 14.23
C ILE A 129 -1.65 7.66 14.65
N THR A 130 -2.35 8.00 15.70
CA THR A 130 -3.53 7.31 16.25
C THR A 130 -4.74 8.23 16.21
N LYS A 131 -5.91 7.75 16.61
CA LYS A 131 -7.11 8.59 16.75
C LYS A 131 -6.91 9.71 17.76
N ASP A 132 -6.13 9.48 18.81
CA ASP A 132 -5.91 10.44 19.91
C ASP A 132 -5.05 11.64 19.48
N ASP A 133 -4.30 11.49 18.38
CA ASP A 133 -3.49 12.57 17.81
C ASP A 133 -4.31 13.52 16.92
N LEU A 134 -5.58 13.17 16.63
CA LEU A 134 -6.40 13.91 15.69
C LEU A 134 -7.17 15.04 16.38
N LYS A 135 -7.20 16.20 15.74
CA LYS A 135 -8.02 17.35 16.16
C LYS A 135 -8.98 17.73 15.04
N VAL A 136 -10.28 17.72 15.36
CA VAL A 136 -11.30 18.21 14.44
C VAL A 136 -11.23 19.73 14.36
N VAL A 137 -10.95 20.25 13.17
CA VAL A 137 -10.86 21.70 12.87
C VAL A 137 -11.92 22.15 11.86
N THR A 138 -12.71 21.23 11.34
CA THR A 138 -13.78 21.50 10.38
C THR A 138 -15.11 21.75 11.07
N LYS A 139 -16.07 22.43 10.38
CA LYS A 139 -17.42 22.65 10.89
C LYS A 139 -18.18 21.35 11.15
N ARG A 140 -18.01 20.36 10.26
CA ARG A 140 -18.56 19.01 10.41
C ARG A 140 -17.51 18.10 11.04
N ALA A 141 -17.87 17.39 12.08
CA ALA A 141 -17.02 16.32 12.58
C ALA A 141 -17.04 15.11 11.64
N PRO A 142 -15.92 14.41 11.49
CA PRO A 142 -15.88 13.16 10.73
C PRO A 142 -16.64 12.05 11.47
N THR A 143 -17.15 11.09 10.72
CA THR A 143 -17.66 9.83 11.28
C THR A 143 -16.50 8.92 11.69
N GLU A 144 -16.75 7.89 12.48
CA GLU A 144 -15.74 6.89 12.85
C GLU A 144 -15.12 6.20 11.61
N GLN A 145 -15.94 5.90 10.60
CA GLN A 145 -15.45 5.32 9.35
C GLN A 145 -14.52 6.28 8.60
N GLU A 146 -14.86 7.57 8.54
CA GLU A 146 -14.01 8.58 7.91
C GLU A 146 -12.69 8.75 8.67
N ILE A 147 -12.70 8.65 10.01
CA ILE A 147 -11.47 8.67 10.81
C ILE A 147 -10.58 7.46 10.47
N ASP A 148 -11.16 6.26 10.42
CA ASP A 148 -10.43 5.05 10.05
C ASP A 148 -9.82 5.17 8.64
N ASP A 149 -10.57 5.69 7.68
CA ASP A 149 -10.10 5.89 6.30
C ASP A 149 -9.02 6.97 6.21
N MET A 150 -9.12 8.06 6.99
CA MET A 150 -8.08 9.08 7.06
C MET A 150 -6.78 8.55 7.66
N ILE A 151 -6.83 7.77 8.74
CA ILE A 151 -5.65 7.12 9.32
C ILE A 151 -5.05 6.11 8.34
N PHE A 152 -5.88 5.34 7.65
CA PHE A 152 -5.43 4.43 6.60
C PHE A 152 -4.70 5.22 5.48
N ALA A 153 -5.32 6.28 4.95
CA ALA A 153 -4.74 7.12 3.91
C ALA A 153 -3.41 7.75 4.36
N TRP A 154 -3.34 8.21 5.61
CA TRP A 154 -2.11 8.76 6.19
C TRP A 154 -0.97 7.73 6.21
N LYS A 155 -1.26 6.49 6.65
CA LYS A 155 -0.29 5.39 6.65
C LYS A 155 0.23 5.09 5.24
N VAL A 156 -0.65 5.11 4.23
CA VAL A 156 -0.24 4.92 2.84
C VAL A 156 0.60 6.10 2.36
N ALA A 157 0.15 7.34 2.60
CA ALA A 157 0.82 8.56 2.14
C ALA A 157 2.26 8.67 2.63
N LYS A 158 2.57 8.15 3.82
CA LYS A 158 3.94 8.07 4.36
C LYS A 158 4.92 7.38 3.39
N TYR A 159 4.45 6.44 2.59
CA TYR A 159 5.26 5.65 1.64
C TYR A 159 5.10 6.10 0.19
N VAL A 160 4.33 7.13 -0.07
CA VAL A 160 4.15 7.71 -1.40
C VAL A 160 5.08 8.92 -1.57
N LYS A 161 5.82 8.95 -2.66
CA LYS A 161 6.74 10.06 -2.94
C LYS A 161 6.01 11.38 -3.13
N SER A 162 6.51 12.41 -2.50
CA SER A 162 6.00 13.79 -2.54
C SER A 162 6.14 14.39 -3.96
N ASN A 163 5.24 15.26 -4.39
CA ASN A 163 3.99 15.55 -3.72
C ASN A 163 3.05 14.35 -3.82
N ALA A 164 2.47 13.98 -2.70
CA ALA A 164 1.62 12.81 -2.59
C ALA A 164 0.19 13.20 -2.23
N ILE A 165 -0.77 12.69 -2.98
CA ILE A 165 -2.20 12.75 -2.64
C ILE A 165 -2.76 11.33 -2.69
N VAL A 166 -3.39 10.90 -1.62
CA VAL A 166 -4.00 9.58 -1.49
C VAL A 166 -5.47 9.74 -1.16
N TYR A 167 -6.32 9.19 -2.00
CA TYR A 167 -7.74 9.03 -1.71
C TYR A 167 -8.00 7.61 -1.25
N ALA A 168 -8.76 7.47 -0.17
CA ALA A 168 -9.09 6.19 0.43
C ALA A 168 -10.54 6.13 0.88
N LYS A 169 -11.11 4.93 0.87
CA LYS A 169 -12.42 4.62 1.40
C LYS A 169 -12.48 3.15 1.77
N ASN A 170 -13.13 2.83 2.89
CA ASN A 170 -13.30 1.47 3.37
C ASN A 170 -11.96 0.71 3.49
N ARG A 171 -10.91 1.39 3.97
CA ARG A 171 -9.54 0.84 4.11
C ARG A 171 -8.95 0.33 2.80
N GLN A 172 -9.33 0.95 1.69
CA GLN A 172 -8.78 0.74 0.36
C GLN A 172 -8.37 2.09 -0.24
N THR A 173 -7.25 2.14 -0.93
CA THR A 173 -6.94 3.26 -1.80
C THR A 173 -7.89 3.26 -2.99
N ILE A 174 -8.38 4.43 -3.36
CA ILE A 174 -9.22 4.60 -4.55
C ILE A 174 -8.52 5.44 -5.61
N GLY A 175 -7.47 6.15 -5.25
CA GLY A 175 -6.63 6.89 -6.17
C GLY A 175 -5.36 7.39 -5.49
N VAL A 176 -4.24 7.28 -6.19
CA VAL A 176 -2.93 7.73 -5.70
C VAL A 176 -2.27 8.62 -6.76
N GLY A 177 -1.95 9.85 -6.37
CA GLY A 177 -1.12 10.76 -7.15
C GLY A 177 0.23 10.93 -6.46
N ALA A 178 1.31 10.49 -7.12
CA ALA A 178 2.64 10.38 -6.53
C ALA A 178 3.69 11.15 -7.31
N GLY A 179 4.68 11.70 -6.60
CA GLY A 179 5.94 12.17 -7.19
C GLY A 179 5.82 13.37 -8.12
N GLN A 180 4.74 14.15 -8.02
CA GLN A 180 4.54 15.31 -8.89
C GLN A 180 5.14 16.58 -8.28
N MET A 181 5.72 17.42 -9.12
CA MET A 181 6.25 18.72 -8.72
C MET A 181 5.14 19.66 -8.25
N SER A 182 3.95 19.54 -8.81
CA SER A 182 2.76 20.31 -8.40
C SER A 182 1.81 19.44 -7.58
N ARG A 183 1.45 19.90 -6.38
CA ARG A 183 0.44 19.23 -5.53
C ARG A 183 -0.92 19.16 -6.22
N VAL A 184 -1.27 20.17 -7.00
CA VAL A 184 -2.52 20.19 -7.79
C VAL A 184 -2.52 19.05 -8.82
N ASN A 185 -1.39 18.79 -9.48
CA ASN A 185 -1.29 17.69 -10.43
C ASN A 185 -1.38 16.32 -9.73
N SER A 186 -0.78 16.16 -8.55
CA SER A 186 -0.97 14.95 -7.75
C SER A 186 -2.45 14.71 -7.41
N ALA A 187 -3.17 15.78 -7.02
CA ALA A 187 -4.61 15.68 -6.74
C ALA A 187 -5.41 15.30 -7.99
N ARG A 188 -5.11 15.89 -9.15
CA ARG A 188 -5.76 15.54 -10.43
C ARG A 188 -5.51 14.09 -10.82
N ILE A 189 -4.27 13.62 -10.71
CA ILE A 189 -3.91 12.22 -11.00
C ILE A 189 -4.65 11.27 -10.07
N ALA A 190 -4.67 11.56 -8.77
CA ALA A 190 -5.42 10.76 -7.81
C ALA A 190 -6.93 10.71 -8.14
N ALA A 191 -7.52 11.84 -8.59
CA ALA A 191 -8.92 11.90 -9.01
C ALA A 191 -9.18 11.05 -10.27
N ILE A 192 -8.34 11.17 -11.31
CA ILE A 192 -8.44 10.36 -12.53
C ILE A 192 -8.39 8.86 -12.20
N LYS A 193 -7.49 8.45 -11.31
CA LYS A 193 -7.37 7.05 -10.87
C LYS A 193 -8.57 6.59 -10.02
N ALA A 194 -9.26 7.50 -9.36
CA ALA A 194 -10.44 7.17 -8.57
C ALA A 194 -11.73 6.98 -9.40
N GLU A 195 -11.81 7.54 -10.61
CA GLU A 195 -13.00 7.44 -11.47
C GLU A 195 -13.42 5.99 -11.76
N PRO A 196 -12.53 5.05 -12.13
CA PRO A 196 -12.89 3.66 -12.41
C PRO A 196 -13.35 2.88 -11.18
N VAL A 197 -12.96 3.33 -9.96
CA VAL A 197 -13.28 2.65 -8.70
C VAL A 197 -14.67 3.01 -8.17
N SER A 198 -15.55 3.62 -8.99
CA SER A 198 -16.94 3.92 -8.69
C SER A 198 -17.21 5.12 -7.79
N TYR A 199 -16.46 6.21 -7.92
CA TYR A 199 -16.75 7.41 -7.16
C TYR A 199 -17.13 8.57 -8.05
N THR A 200 -18.40 8.77 -8.18
CA THR A 200 -19.02 9.73 -9.10
C THR A 200 -18.89 11.20 -8.73
N HIS A 201 -18.40 11.55 -7.54
CA HIS A 201 -18.26 12.97 -7.14
C HIS A 201 -17.12 13.20 -6.17
N LEU A 202 -15.91 13.40 -6.70
CA LEU A 202 -14.85 14.10 -5.99
C LEU A 202 -14.99 15.60 -6.27
N THR A 203 -15.64 16.34 -5.38
CA THR A 203 -15.51 17.77 -5.36
C THR A 203 -14.13 18.12 -4.82
N LEU A 204 -13.21 18.52 -5.70
CA LEU A 204 -11.95 19.10 -5.26
C LEU A 204 -12.29 20.43 -4.57
N PRO A 205 -11.75 20.71 -3.38
CA PRO A 205 -11.86 22.03 -2.80
C PRO A 205 -11.15 23.02 -3.72
N THR A 206 -11.90 24.01 -4.21
CA THR A 206 -11.37 25.16 -4.96
C THR A 206 -10.60 26.06 -4.03
#